data_034cf7f8369d414b497e9cdafde9e226
#
_entry.id   034cf7f8369d414b497e9cdafde9e226
#
_cell.length_a   1.000
_cell.length_b   1.000
_cell.length_c   1.000
_cell.angle_alpha   90.00
_cell.angle_beta   90.00
_cell.angle_gamma   90.00
#
_symmetry.space_group_name_H-M   'P 1'
#
loop_
_entity.id
_entity.type
_entity.pdbx_description
1 polymer ?
#
loop_
_entity_poly.entity_id
_entity_poly.type
_entity_poly.pdbx_seq_one_letter_code
_entity_poly.pdbx_strand_id
1 'polypeptide(L)'
;MSEKFIVRKAEKNDIAEIQTLIKDLATYEKRPQDMTASQEDLCYWIFEKKIATVLIAEYNEEIIGYAIYYPIFGSFAAEAGVHLEDVLLNEKYRHCGLGRKFFSKIEE
;
A
#
# COMPACT_ATOMS: atom_id res chain seq x y z
N MET A 1 -25.59 -12.12 1.36
CA MET A 1 -24.67 -11.07 1.80
C MET A 1 -23.87 -10.54 0.63
N SER A 2 -23.81 -9.25 0.51
CA SER A 2 -23.02 -8.65 -0.55
C SER A 2 -21.56 -8.62 -0.17
N GLU A 3 -20.71 -8.92 -1.12
CA GLU A 3 -19.27 -8.78 -0.95
C GLU A 3 -18.92 -7.31 -1.03
N LYS A 4 -18.02 -6.87 -0.18
CA LYS A 4 -17.66 -5.47 -0.11
C LYS A 4 -16.15 -5.29 -0.20
N PHE A 5 -15.69 -4.76 -1.32
CA PHE A 5 -14.30 -4.43 -1.55
C PHE A 5 -14.15 -2.91 -1.48
N ILE A 6 -13.29 -2.44 -0.57
CA ILE A 6 -13.08 -1.01 -0.33
C ILE A 6 -11.59 -0.72 -0.42
N VAL A 7 -11.25 0.42 -1.02
CA VAL A 7 -9.89 0.96 -0.99
C VAL A 7 -9.98 2.32 -0.31
N ARG A 8 -9.19 2.51 0.73
CA ARG A 8 -9.20 3.75 1.51
C ARG A 8 -7.79 4.18 1.85
N LYS A 9 -7.62 5.45 2.19
CA LYS A 9 -6.33 5.92 2.70
C LYS A 9 -6.09 5.35 4.09
N ALA A 10 -4.84 5.03 4.38
CA ALA A 10 -4.46 4.55 5.69
C ALA A 10 -4.56 5.65 6.73
N GLU A 11 -4.84 5.25 7.97
CA GLU A 11 -4.87 6.13 9.14
C GLU A 11 -3.74 5.72 10.08
N LYS A 12 -3.44 6.58 11.06
CA LYS A 12 -2.34 6.29 11.99
C LYS A 12 -2.51 4.97 12.73
N ASN A 13 -3.74 4.60 13.06
CA ASN A 13 -3.96 3.34 13.77
C ASN A 13 -3.80 2.11 12.87
N ASP A 14 -3.54 2.31 11.59
CA ASP A 14 -3.22 1.21 10.67
C ASP A 14 -1.72 0.88 10.66
N ILE A 15 -0.88 1.64 11.38
CA ILE A 15 0.56 1.56 11.19
C ILE A 15 1.14 0.19 11.51
N ALA A 16 0.62 -0.49 12.53
CA ALA A 16 1.08 -1.82 12.89
C ALA A 16 0.77 -2.82 11.77
N GLU A 17 -0.42 -2.72 11.20
CA GLU A 17 -0.83 -3.59 10.09
C GLU A 17 -0.03 -3.29 8.83
N ILE A 18 0.24 -2.00 8.57
CA ILE A 18 1.07 -1.61 7.43
C ILE A 18 2.46 -2.22 7.55
N GLN A 19 3.06 -2.16 8.73
CA GLN A 19 4.37 -2.76 8.95
C GLN A 19 4.34 -4.26 8.67
N THR A 20 3.30 -4.93 9.14
CA THR A 20 3.13 -6.37 8.91
C THR A 20 3.00 -6.68 7.42
N LEU A 21 2.22 -5.89 6.69
CA LEU A 21 2.03 -6.10 5.26
C LEU A 21 3.33 -5.88 4.48
N ILE A 22 4.13 -4.88 4.85
CA ILE A 22 5.41 -4.64 4.20
C ILE A 22 6.35 -5.80 4.46
N LYS A 23 6.35 -6.34 5.69
CA LYS A 23 7.14 -7.52 6.01
C LYS A 23 6.71 -8.73 5.18
N ASP A 24 5.40 -8.88 4.97
CA ASP A 24 4.87 -9.95 4.14
C ASP A 24 5.36 -9.82 2.70
N LEU A 25 5.36 -8.59 2.16
CA LEU A 25 5.86 -8.35 0.81
C LEU A 25 7.35 -8.68 0.72
N ALA A 26 8.13 -8.24 1.71
CA ALA A 26 9.56 -8.51 1.72
C ALA A 26 9.84 -10.02 1.76
N THR A 27 9.04 -10.76 2.51
CA THR A 27 9.15 -12.22 2.57
C THR A 27 8.77 -12.84 1.23
N TYR A 28 7.71 -12.35 0.61
CA TYR A 28 7.29 -12.83 -0.71
C TYR A 28 8.38 -12.61 -1.75
N GLU A 29 9.09 -11.49 -1.67
CA GLU A 29 10.20 -11.17 -2.58
C GLU A 29 11.52 -11.79 -2.15
N LYS A 30 11.50 -12.63 -1.11
CA LYS A 30 12.67 -13.32 -0.58
C LYS A 30 13.75 -12.36 -0.06
N ARG A 31 13.30 -11.22 0.46
CA ARG A 31 14.18 -10.18 1.01
C ARG A 31 13.74 -9.73 2.40
N PRO A 32 13.35 -10.65 3.30
CA PRO A 32 12.85 -10.22 4.61
C PRO A 32 13.87 -9.45 5.44
N GLN A 33 15.15 -9.71 5.24
CA GLN A 33 16.21 -9.03 5.98
C GLN A 33 16.35 -7.55 5.55
N ASP A 34 15.81 -7.18 4.41
CA ASP A 34 15.87 -5.79 3.94
C ASP A 34 14.79 -4.92 4.56
N MET A 35 13.79 -5.53 5.19
CA MET A 35 12.72 -4.77 5.84
C MET A 35 13.12 -4.42 7.26
N THR A 36 13.62 -3.20 7.45
CA THR A 36 14.13 -2.73 8.74
C THR A 36 13.35 -1.55 9.29
N ALA A 37 12.34 -1.06 8.57
CA ALA A 37 11.59 0.12 9.00
C ALA A 37 10.77 -0.16 10.25
N SER A 38 10.87 0.73 11.23
CA SER A 38 10.07 0.66 12.44
C SER A 38 8.70 1.31 12.20
N GLN A 39 7.77 1.09 13.14
CA GLN A 39 6.50 1.78 13.08
C GLN A 39 6.69 3.29 13.18
N GLU A 40 7.67 3.74 13.98
CA GLU A 40 7.97 5.16 14.10
C GLU A 40 8.45 5.76 12.78
N ASP A 41 9.34 5.05 12.08
CA ASP A 41 9.84 5.48 10.77
C ASP A 41 8.69 5.62 9.78
N LEU A 42 7.83 4.61 9.71
CA LEU A 42 6.70 4.61 8.78
C LEU A 42 5.74 5.74 9.12
N CYS A 43 5.45 5.93 10.40
CA CYS A 43 4.55 7.00 10.84
C CYS A 43 5.10 8.37 10.46
N TYR A 44 6.40 8.58 10.64
CA TYR A 44 7.04 9.84 10.33
C TYR A 44 6.88 10.21 8.85
N TRP A 45 7.23 9.29 7.97
CA TRP A 45 7.22 9.59 6.53
C TRP A 45 5.83 9.59 5.91
N ILE A 46 4.92 8.77 6.44
CA ILE A 46 3.57 8.64 5.88
C ILE A 46 2.63 9.69 6.46
N PHE A 47 2.63 9.86 7.78
CA PHE A 47 1.62 10.69 8.45
C PHE A 47 2.11 12.07 8.87
N GLU A 48 3.38 12.21 9.24
CA GLU A 48 3.91 13.51 9.63
C GLU A 48 4.44 14.30 8.45
N LYS A 49 5.35 13.73 7.68
CA LYS A 49 5.91 14.41 6.51
C LYS A 49 5.08 14.23 5.27
N LYS A 50 4.21 13.23 5.23
CA LYS A 50 3.30 12.95 4.12
C LYS A 50 4.02 12.86 2.78
N ILE A 51 5.21 12.25 2.76
CA ILE A 51 5.97 12.03 1.54
C ILE A 51 5.37 10.87 0.76
N ALA A 52 4.94 9.83 1.47
CA ALA A 52 4.34 8.65 0.86
C ALA A 52 2.89 8.54 1.29
N THR A 53 2.04 8.04 0.38
CA THR A 53 0.64 7.77 0.66
C THR A 53 0.43 6.27 0.65
N VAL A 54 -0.32 5.77 1.63
CA VAL A 54 -0.65 4.35 1.72
C VAL A 54 -2.15 4.19 1.54
N LEU A 55 -2.51 3.29 0.63
CA LEU A 55 -3.90 2.88 0.44
C LEU A 55 -4.06 1.47 1.01
N ILE A 56 -5.16 1.26 1.70
CA ILE A 56 -5.49 -0.04 2.31
C ILE A 56 -6.64 -0.66 1.53
N ALA A 57 -6.49 -1.92 1.17
CA ALA A 57 -7.55 -2.68 0.53
C ALA A 57 -8.22 -3.56 1.58
N GLU A 58 -9.55 -3.45 1.68
CA GLU A 58 -10.36 -4.25 2.61
C GLU A 58 -11.39 -5.07 1.83
N TYR A 59 -11.62 -6.27 2.29
CA TYR A 59 -12.67 -7.12 1.74
C TYR A 59 -13.48 -7.66 2.91
N ASN A 60 -14.76 -7.29 2.96
CA ASN A 60 -15.65 -7.66 4.05
C ASN A 60 -15.05 -7.30 5.43
N GLU A 61 -14.49 -6.08 5.51
CA GLU A 61 -13.92 -5.51 6.73
C GLU A 61 -12.58 -6.10 7.16
N GLU A 62 -12.00 -6.97 6.33
CA GLU A 62 -10.68 -7.53 6.59
C GLU A 62 -9.65 -6.85 5.69
N ILE A 63 -8.52 -6.44 6.26
CA ILE A 63 -7.44 -5.85 5.47
C ILE A 63 -6.77 -6.97 4.68
N ILE A 64 -6.75 -6.84 3.36
CA ILE A 64 -6.23 -7.87 2.47
C ILE A 64 -5.07 -7.40 1.60
N GLY A 65 -4.73 -6.12 1.68
CA GLY A 65 -3.62 -5.63 0.88
C GLY A 65 -3.37 -4.15 1.08
N TYR A 66 -2.35 -3.66 0.40
CA TYR A 66 -1.99 -2.24 0.48
C TYR A 66 -1.25 -1.81 -0.78
N ALA A 67 -1.15 -0.49 -0.95
CA ALA A 67 -0.31 0.11 -1.96
C ALA A 67 0.37 1.33 -1.36
N ILE A 68 1.61 1.57 -1.73
CA ILE A 68 2.36 2.77 -1.33
C ILE A 68 2.80 3.50 -2.59
N TYR A 69 2.54 4.80 -2.65
CA TYR A 69 3.03 5.63 -3.74
C TYR A 69 3.50 6.98 -3.23
N TYR A 70 4.33 7.65 -4.02
CA TYR A 70 4.82 8.98 -3.69
C TYR A 70 4.97 9.80 -4.97
N PRO A 71 4.93 11.16 -4.86
CA PRO A 71 5.03 12.01 -6.04
C PRO A 71 6.45 12.06 -6.58
N ILE A 72 6.56 12.16 -7.91
CA ILE A 72 7.84 12.37 -8.58
C ILE A 72 7.69 13.60 -9.49
N PHE A 73 8.84 14.17 -9.84
CA PHE A 73 8.86 15.33 -10.72
C PHE A 73 9.94 15.15 -11.78
N GLY A 74 9.54 15.23 -13.04
CA GLY A 74 10.48 15.17 -14.16
C GLY A 74 10.79 16.56 -14.66
N SER A 75 12.06 16.99 -14.56
CA SER A 75 12.44 18.35 -14.89
C SER A 75 12.43 18.63 -16.39
N PHE A 76 12.73 17.65 -17.22
CA PHE A 76 12.82 17.86 -18.67
C PHE A 76 11.47 18.25 -19.26
N ALA A 77 10.40 17.65 -18.80
CA ALA A 77 9.06 17.95 -19.29
C ALA A 77 8.28 18.82 -18.31
N ALA A 78 8.84 19.10 -17.13
CA ALA A 78 8.19 19.84 -16.05
C ALA A 78 6.85 19.19 -15.69
N GLU A 79 6.86 17.87 -15.58
CA GLU A 79 5.65 17.12 -15.28
C GLU A 79 5.75 16.44 -13.93
N ALA A 80 4.63 16.42 -13.21
CA ALA A 80 4.52 15.70 -11.96
C ALA A 80 3.77 14.40 -12.20
N GLY A 81 4.13 13.38 -11.43
CA GLY A 81 3.47 12.09 -11.48
C GLY A 81 3.59 11.41 -10.14
N VAL A 82 3.26 10.13 -10.10
CA VAL A 82 3.45 9.34 -8.90
C VAL A 82 4.22 8.08 -9.24
N HIS A 83 5.03 7.63 -8.29
CA HIS A 83 5.73 6.35 -8.37
C HIS A 83 5.02 5.38 -7.43
N LEU A 84 4.61 4.25 -7.97
CA LEU A 84 4.00 3.19 -7.18
C LEU A 84 5.11 2.30 -6.65
N GLU A 85 5.40 2.44 -5.37
CA GLU A 85 6.52 1.73 -4.74
C GLU A 85 6.17 0.28 -4.45
N ASP A 86 5.05 0.05 -3.77
CA ASP A 86 4.63 -1.27 -3.33
C ASP A 86 3.17 -1.50 -3.65
N VAL A 87 2.84 -2.72 -4.09
CA VAL A 87 1.46 -3.18 -4.18
C VAL A 87 1.45 -4.63 -3.72
N LEU A 88 0.65 -4.93 -2.72
CA LEU A 88 0.50 -6.29 -2.21
C LEU A 88 -0.98 -6.59 -2.02
N LEU A 89 -1.40 -7.76 -2.47
CA LEU A 89 -2.72 -8.29 -2.17
C LEU A 89 -2.50 -9.68 -1.56
N ASN A 90 -3.23 -9.97 -0.48
CA ASN A 90 -3.12 -11.26 0.19
C ASN A 90 -3.33 -12.39 -0.81
N GLU A 91 -2.49 -13.43 -0.72
CA GLU A 91 -2.43 -14.50 -1.71
C GLU A 91 -3.78 -15.12 -2.02
N LYS A 92 -4.61 -15.35 -1.01
CA LYS A 92 -5.90 -16.00 -1.23
C LYS A 92 -6.89 -15.14 -2.04
N TYR A 93 -6.58 -13.86 -2.23
CA TYR A 93 -7.44 -12.94 -2.98
C TYR A 93 -6.90 -12.58 -4.36
N ARG A 94 -5.72 -13.09 -4.74
CA ARG A 94 -5.06 -12.68 -5.99
C ARG A 94 -5.75 -13.20 -7.25
N HIS A 95 -6.45 -14.30 -7.15
CA HIS A 95 -7.01 -14.97 -8.32
C HIS A 95 -8.52 -14.83 -8.44
N CYS A 96 -9.13 -13.89 -7.74
CA CYS A 96 -10.57 -13.70 -7.76
C CYS A 96 -10.99 -12.35 -8.32
N GLY A 97 -10.11 -11.72 -9.10
CA GLY A 97 -10.41 -10.46 -9.76
C GLY A 97 -10.24 -9.21 -8.90
N LEU A 98 -9.90 -9.36 -7.61
CA LEU A 98 -9.75 -8.21 -6.73
C LEU A 98 -8.49 -7.39 -7.04
N GLY A 99 -7.45 -8.04 -7.56
CA GLY A 99 -6.25 -7.33 -7.95
C GLY A 99 -6.53 -6.27 -9.00
N ARG A 100 -7.33 -6.62 -10.00
CA ARG A 100 -7.72 -5.68 -11.05
C ARG A 100 -8.54 -4.53 -10.48
N LYS A 101 -9.46 -4.82 -9.58
CA LYS A 101 -10.26 -3.78 -8.90
C LYS A 101 -9.37 -2.86 -8.09
N PHE A 102 -8.36 -3.43 -7.42
CA PHE A 102 -7.44 -2.65 -6.60
C PHE A 102 -6.66 -1.66 -7.48
N PHE A 103 -6.08 -2.15 -8.57
CA PHE A 103 -5.34 -1.26 -9.47
C PHE A 103 -6.23 -0.17 -10.05
N SER A 104 -7.47 -0.50 -10.39
CA SER A 104 -8.43 0.49 -10.90
C SER A 104 -8.68 1.59 -9.86
N LYS A 105 -8.80 1.23 -8.59
CA LYS A 105 -9.03 2.20 -7.52
C LYS A 105 -7.80 3.06 -7.26
N ILE A 106 -6.60 2.50 -7.38
CA ILE A 106 -5.37 3.26 -7.20
C ILE A 106 -5.24 4.35 -8.26
N GLU A 107 -5.65 4.06 -9.48
CA GLU A 107 -5.57 5.01 -10.59
C GLU A 107 -6.58 6.15 -10.49
N GLU A 108 -7.60 6.00 -9.65
CA GLU A 108 -8.53 7.09 -9.39
C GLU A 108 -7.87 8.16 -8.52
#